data_bacdf22d466af251506c07bf1780d6ed
#
_entry.id   bacdf22d466af251506c07bf1780d6ed
#
_cell.length_a   1.000
_cell.length_b   1.000
_cell.length_c   1.000
_cell.angle_alpha   90.00
_cell.angle_beta   90.00
_cell.angle_gamma   90.00
#
_symmetry.space_group_name_H-M   'P 1'
#
loop_
_entity.id
_entity.type
_entity.pdbx_description
1 polymer ?
#
loop_
_entity_poly.entity_id
_entity_poly.type
_entity_poly.pdbx_seq_one_letter_code
_entity_poly.pdbx_strand_id
1 'polypeptide(L)'
;MMTKICHRINLLPIIAKRDGLTDIELIQCKHAINRDISENKIQIFNFLSKSNDDAGADADADANADHHYKRDGDIEEYMTLSAKEYNYLSELNKSIPFAIIGSNSIVGDPQNEIVRNTKWGSIQIEDKNICDFKILKNIIFETHLQEFKDVTVEKIYEKFRVEQLIKN
;
A
#
# COMPACT_ATOMS: atom_id res chain seq x y z
N MET A 1 -1.55 1.18 -18.94
CA MET A 1 -0.18 0.68 -18.61
C MET A 1 -0.19 -0.10 -17.30
N MET A 2 -0.73 0.45 -16.21
CA MET A 2 -0.78 -0.22 -14.89
C MET A 2 -1.47 -1.58 -14.93
N THR A 3 -2.57 -1.72 -15.65
CA THR A 3 -3.30 -3.00 -15.86
C THR A 3 -2.45 -4.12 -16.44
N LYS A 4 -1.42 -3.79 -17.22
CA LYS A 4 -0.52 -4.80 -17.82
C LYS A 4 0.60 -5.23 -16.86
N ILE A 5 1.00 -4.36 -15.95
CA ILE A 5 2.13 -4.60 -15.06
C ILE A 5 1.73 -5.06 -13.65
N CYS A 6 0.49 -4.80 -13.22
CA CYS A 6 0.02 -5.16 -11.88
C CYS A 6 0.11 -6.66 -11.55
N HIS A 7 0.09 -7.52 -12.58
CA HIS A 7 0.27 -8.97 -12.41
C HIS A 7 1.74 -9.43 -12.38
N ARG A 8 2.69 -8.51 -12.52
CA ARG A 8 4.13 -8.81 -12.62
C ARG A 8 4.96 -8.18 -11.53
N ILE A 9 4.43 -7.12 -10.88
CA ILE A 9 5.13 -6.36 -9.84
C ILE A 9 4.15 -5.92 -8.77
N ASN A 10 4.66 -5.68 -7.56
CA ASN A 10 3.93 -4.96 -6.53
C ASN A 10 3.74 -3.50 -6.94
N LEU A 11 2.51 -3.01 -6.89
CA LEU A 11 2.18 -1.61 -7.18
C LEU A 11 1.81 -0.88 -5.90
N LEU A 12 2.46 0.25 -5.67
CA LEU A 12 2.14 1.17 -4.58
C LEU A 12 1.89 2.55 -5.18
N PRO A 13 0.64 3.01 -5.29
CA PRO A 13 0.33 4.29 -5.94
C PRO A 13 0.72 5.48 -5.06
N ILE A 14 1.29 6.51 -5.69
CA ILE A 14 1.79 7.71 -5.02
C ILE A 14 1.30 8.95 -5.75
N ILE A 15 0.83 9.95 -4.99
CA ILE A 15 0.53 11.30 -5.46
C ILE A 15 1.75 12.17 -5.16
N ALA A 16 2.45 12.60 -6.21
CA ALA A 16 3.58 13.53 -6.07
C ALA A 16 3.10 14.98 -6.01
N LYS A 17 3.98 15.87 -5.52
CA LYS A 17 3.72 17.33 -5.44
C LYS A 17 2.48 17.68 -4.61
N ARG A 18 2.36 17.05 -3.43
CA ARG A 18 1.28 17.36 -2.47
C ARG A 18 1.18 18.85 -2.12
N ASP A 19 2.31 19.55 -2.15
CA ASP A 19 2.41 21.01 -1.90
C ASP A 19 1.62 21.89 -2.89
N GLY A 20 1.25 21.34 -4.03
CA GLY A 20 0.42 22.04 -5.02
C GLY A 20 -1.08 21.77 -4.90
N LEU A 21 -1.52 20.98 -3.92
CA LEU A 21 -2.92 20.62 -3.73
C LEU A 21 -3.45 21.13 -2.38
N THR A 22 -4.65 21.65 -2.38
CA THR A 22 -5.41 21.89 -1.14
C THR A 22 -5.87 20.56 -0.55
N ASP A 23 -6.28 20.53 0.71
CA ASP A 23 -6.76 19.30 1.37
C ASP A 23 -8.03 18.75 0.69
N ILE A 24 -8.91 19.63 0.22
CA ILE A 24 -10.12 19.22 -0.51
C ILE A 24 -9.75 18.57 -1.84
N GLU A 25 -8.84 19.18 -2.60
CA GLU A 25 -8.37 18.63 -3.88
C GLU A 25 -7.63 17.31 -3.69
N LEU A 26 -6.85 17.16 -2.60
CA LEU A 26 -6.20 15.92 -2.28
C LEU A 26 -7.20 14.80 -2.04
N ILE A 27 -8.24 15.05 -1.24
CA ILE A 27 -9.28 14.05 -0.97
C ILE A 27 -9.98 13.66 -2.28
N GLN A 28 -10.35 14.62 -3.11
CA GLN A 28 -10.96 14.35 -4.42
C GLN A 28 -10.04 13.54 -5.34
N CYS A 29 -8.76 13.88 -5.36
CA CYS A 29 -7.73 13.15 -6.14
C CYS A 29 -7.58 11.71 -5.66
N LYS A 30 -7.48 11.48 -4.34
CA LYS A 30 -7.42 10.13 -3.75
C LYS A 30 -8.67 9.31 -4.12
N HIS A 31 -9.86 9.89 -4.01
CA HIS A 31 -11.11 9.22 -4.40
C HIS A 31 -11.15 8.87 -5.89
N ALA A 32 -10.75 9.79 -6.77
CA ALA A 32 -10.72 9.54 -8.21
C ALA A 32 -9.75 8.39 -8.56
N ILE A 33 -8.53 8.41 -7.99
CA ILE A 33 -7.54 7.36 -8.22
C ILE A 33 -8.03 6.00 -7.72
N ASN A 34 -8.60 5.93 -6.52
CA ASN A 34 -9.11 4.68 -5.96
C ASN A 34 -10.28 4.12 -6.77
N ARG A 35 -11.17 4.98 -7.26
CA ARG A 35 -12.23 4.60 -8.20
C ARG A 35 -11.64 4.02 -9.49
N ASP A 36 -10.68 4.70 -10.10
CA ASP A 36 -10.06 4.26 -11.35
C ASP A 36 -9.29 2.93 -11.16
N ILE A 37 -8.65 2.72 -10.00
CA ILE A 37 -8.01 1.44 -9.63
C ILE A 37 -9.05 0.32 -9.57
N SER A 38 -10.18 0.57 -8.91
CA SER A 38 -11.27 -0.41 -8.78
C SER A 38 -11.94 -0.71 -10.11
N GLU A 39 -12.32 0.31 -10.89
CA GLU A 39 -12.97 0.15 -12.20
C GLU A 39 -12.08 -0.62 -13.20
N ASN A 40 -10.77 -0.38 -13.17
CA ASN A 40 -9.83 -1.05 -14.07
C ASN A 40 -9.27 -2.36 -13.50
N LYS A 41 -9.75 -2.81 -12.34
CA LYS A 41 -9.28 -4.02 -11.63
C LYS A 41 -7.74 -4.07 -11.50
N ILE A 42 -7.13 -2.94 -11.15
CA ILE A 42 -5.68 -2.84 -10.97
C ILE A 42 -5.33 -3.40 -9.60
N GLN A 43 -4.51 -4.45 -9.58
CA GLN A 43 -4.01 -5.01 -8.33
C GLN A 43 -2.93 -4.09 -7.76
N ILE A 44 -3.19 -3.54 -6.58
CA ILE A 44 -2.23 -2.79 -5.77
C ILE A 44 -1.82 -3.61 -4.56
N PHE A 45 -0.69 -3.28 -3.96
CA PHE A 45 -0.24 -3.96 -2.73
C PHE A 45 -1.24 -3.70 -1.59
N ASN A 46 -1.66 -4.79 -0.93
CA ASN A 46 -2.58 -4.75 0.20
C ASN A 46 -1.85 -5.22 1.46
N PHE A 47 -1.73 -4.35 2.46
CA PHE A 47 -1.06 -4.65 3.72
C PHE A 47 -1.81 -5.66 4.60
N LEU A 48 -3.09 -5.92 4.34
CA LEU A 48 -3.91 -6.88 5.09
C LEU A 48 -3.93 -8.29 4.45
N SER A 49 -3.24 -8.52 3.33
CA SER A 49 -3.36 -9.77 2.57
C SER A 49 -2.70 -10.99 3.23
N LYS A 50 -2.00 -10.83 4.35
CA LYS A 50 -1.36 -11.96 5.06
C LYS A 50 -2.35 -12.91 5.76
N SER A 51 -3.59 -12.49 5.97
CA SER A 51 -4.55 -13.24 6.78
C SER A 51 -5.47 -14.19 6.01
N ASN A 52 -5.38 -14.30 4.67
CA ASN A 52 -6.37 -15.02 3.86
C ASN A 52 -5.78 -15.96 2.79
N ASP A 53 -4.51 -16.33 2.84
CA ASP A 53 -3.88 -17.03 1.72
C ASP A 53 -4.06 -18.55 1.65
N ASP A 54 -4.85 -19.17 2.56
CA ASP A 54 -5.28 -20.58 2.43
C ASP A 54 -6.73 -20.78 1.94
N ALA A 55 -7.44 -19.71 1.57
CA ALA A 55 -8.76 -19.81 0.95
C ALA A 55 -8.65 -19.48 -0.55
N GLY A 56 -8.84 -20.51 -1.38
CA GLY A 56 -8.74 -20.47 -2.84
C GLY A 56 -9.43 -19.29 -3.49
N ALA A 57 -8.83 -18.85 -4.59
CA ALA A 57 -9.35 -17.84 -5.49
C ALA A 57 -10.79 -18.15 -5.90
N ASP A 58 -11.66 -17.23 -5.58
CA ASP A 58 -12.90 -16.83 -6.24
C ASP A 58 -13.80 -16.19 -5.17
N ALA A 59 -13.72 -14.87 -5.03
CA ALA A 59 -14.68 -14.14 -4.23
C ALA A 59 -15.11 -12.89 -4.98
N ASP A 60 -16.21 -13.03 -5.69
CA ASP A 60 -17.12 -11.94 -5.98
C ASP A 60 -17.57 -11.35 -4.65
N ALA A 61 -17.34 -10.05 -4.48
CA ALA A 61 -17.74 -9.33 -3.28
C ALA A 61 -19.26 -9.18 -3.27
N ASP A 62 -19.93 -9.99 -2.47
CA ASP A 62 -21.29 -9.71 -2.05
C ASP A 62 -21.33 -9.49 -0.53
N ALA A 63 -21.74 -8.28 -0.16
CA ALA A 63 -21.91 -7.87 1.22
C ALA A 63 -23.23 -8.45 1.74
N ASN A 64 -23.15 -9.38 2.64
CA ASN A 64 -24.10 -9.79 3.68
C ASN A 64 -24.15 -11.30 3.83
N ALA A 65 -23.54 -11.82 4.88
CA ALA A 65 -24.07 -13.01 5.55
C ALA A 65 -23.34 -13.26 6.87
N ASP A 66 -24.05 -13.00 7.91
CA ASP A 66 -23.91 -13.55 9.25
C ASP A 66 -24.10 -15.07 9.17
N HIS A 67 -23.07 -15.88 9.37
CA HIS A 67 -23.23 -17.30 9.70
C HIS A 67 -22.08 -17.85 10.55
N HIS A 68 -22.43 -17.98 11.79
CA HIS A 68 -21.83 -18.76 12.85
C HIS A 68 -21.78 -20.26 12.48
N TYR A 69 -20.60 -20.85 12.27
CA TYR A 69 -20.40 -22.29 12.36
C TYR A 69 -19.17 -22.63 13.20
N LYS A 70 -19.44 -23.15 14.39
CA LYS A 70 -18.46 -23.86 15.24
C LYS A 70 -18.16 -25.23 14.61
N ARG A 71 -16.88 -25.54 14.41
CA ARG A 71 -16.37 -26.91 14.39
C ARG A 71 -15.23 -27.03 15.38
N ASP A 72 -15.42 -27.93 16.35
CA ASP A 72 -14.41 -28.37 17.29
C ASP A 72 -13.33 -29.18 16.57
N GLY A 73 -12.06 -28.95 16.93
CA GLY A 73 -10.93 -29.80 16.62
C GLY A 73 -9.85 -29.16 15.76
N ASP A 74 -8.69 -29.03 16.39
CA ASP A 74 -7.41 -28.56 15.88
C ASP A 74 -7.19 -27.05 15.93
N ILE A 75 -6.55 -26.65 17.04
CA ILE A 75 -5.98 -25.34 17.26
C ILE A 75 -4.73 -25.24 16.39
N GLU A 76 -4.89 -24.98 15.11
CA GLU A 76 -3.87 -24.32 14.33
C GLU A 76 -3.78 -22.90 14.88
N GLU A 77 -2.61 -22.56 15.37
CA GLU A 77 -2.21 -21.26 15.86
C GLU A 77 -2.23 -20.27 14.69
N TYR A 78 -3.44 -19.92 14.24
CA TYR A 78 -3.62 -18.77 13.34
C TYR A 78 -3.14 -17.57 14.13
N MET A 79 -2.02 -17.04 13.70
CA MET A 79 -1.43 -15.81 14.18
C MET A 79 -2.46 -14.69 13.95
N THR A 80 -3.44 -14.60 14.85
CA THR A 80 -4.41 -13.50 14.86
C THR A 80 -3.61 -12.24 15.09
N LEU A 81 -3.52 -11.42 14.05
CA LEU A 81 -2.98 -10.07 14.15
C LEU A 81 -3.57 -9.41 15.39
N SER A 82 -2.71 -8.86 16.24
CA SER A 82 -3.23 -8.14 17.40
C SER A 82 -4.14 -7.02 16.89
N ALA A 83 -5.17 -6.66 17.65
CA ALA A 83 -6.09 -5.59 17.24
C ALA A 83 -5.35 -4.27 16.89
N LYS A 84 -4.19 -4.04 17.50
CA LYS A 84 -3.34 -2.89 17.22
C LYS A 84 -2.67 -2.99 15.84
N GLU A 85 -2.17 -4.16 15.48
CA GLU A 85 -1.56 -4.41 14.17
C GLU A 85 -2.58 -4.31 13.04
N TYR A 86 -3.76 -4.91 13.24
CA TYR A 86 -4.85 -4.80 12.28
C TYR A 86 -5.27 -3.34 12.05
N ASN A 87 -5.44 -2.55 13.11
CA ASN A 87 -5.76 -1.14 13.00
C ASN A 87 -4.67 -0.37 12.25
N TYR A 88 -3.40 -0.63 12.57
CA TYR A 88 -2.27 -0.01 11.88
C TYR A 88 -2.26 -0.33 10.38
N LEU A 89 -2.39 -1.60 10.00
CA LEU A 89 -2.41 -2.02 8.60
C LEU A 89 -3.65 -1.49 7.86
N SER A 90 -4.79 -1.41 8.54
CA SER A 90 -6.01 -0.80 8.00
C SER A 90 -5.82 0.70 7.73
N GLU A 91 -5.16 1.42 8.64
CA GLU A 91 -4.82 2.84 8.43
C GLU A 91 -3.85 3.03 7.27
N LEU A 92 -2.85 2.15 7.12
CA LEU A 92 -1.96 2.18 5.96
C LEU A 92 -2.71 1.98 4.64
N ASN A 93 -3.60 1.01 4.58
CA ASN A 93 -4.41 0.79 3.38
C ASN A 93 -5.31 2.00 3.04
N LYS A 94 -5.89 2.65 4.05
CA LYS A 94 -6.69 3.87 3.86
C LYS A 94 -5.85 5.06 3.39
N SER A 95 -4.57 5.10 3.71
CA SER A 95 -3.65 6.17 3.29
C SER A 95 -3.27 6.09 1.81
N ILE A 96 -3.49 4.95 1.18
CA ILE A 96 -3.21 4.75 -0.25
C ILE A 96 -4.25 5.52 -1.10
N PRO A 97 -3.81 6.24 -2.13
CA PRO A 97 -2.42 6.53 -2.55
C PRO A 97 -1.74 7.51 -1.59
N PHE A 98 -0.43 7.27 -1.33
CA PHE A 98 0.36 8.15 -0.46
C PHE A 98 0.65 9.48 -1.15
N ALA A 99 0.41 10.58 -0.43
CA ALA A 99 0.67 11.92 -0.95
C ALA A 99 2.02 12.44 -0.44
N ILE A 100 2.97 12.68 -1.33
CA ILE A 100 4.33 13.04 -0.99
C ILE A 100 4.80 14.36 -1.58
N ILE A 101 5.79 14.95 -0.91
CA ILE A 101 6.52 16.14 -1.36
C ILE A 101 7.99 15.75 -1.50
N GLY A 102 8.62 16.13 -2.61
CA GLY A 102 10.06 15.94 -2.81
C GLY A 102 10.86 17.11 -2.24
N SER A 103 12.03 16.83 -1.64
CA SER A 103 12.97 17.87 -1.19
C SER A 103 13.64 18.55 -2.37
N ASN A 104 13.97 19.82 -2.19
CA ASN A 104 14.91 20.57 -3.02
C ASN A 104 16.08 21.14 -2.19
N SER A 105 16.21 20.74 -0.92
CA SER A 105 17.37 21.06 -0.10
C SER A 105 18.58 20.25 -0.56
N ILE A 106 19.76 20.86 -0.51
CA ILE A 106 21.02 20.19 -0.83
C ILE A 106 21.37 19.27 0.34
N VAL A 107 21.69 18.02 0.04
CA VAL A 107 22.18 17.04 1.04
C VAL A 107 23.47 17.58 1.67
N GLY A 108 23.44 17.86 2.98
CA GLY A 108 24.59 18.40 3.71
C GLY A 108 24.30 19.67 4.50
N ASP A 109 23.06 20.10 4.58
CA ASP A 109 22.69 21.22 5.47
C ASP A 109 22.97 20.84 6.93
N PRO A 110 23.66 21.68 7.71
CA PRO A 110 24.05 21.35 9.09
C PRO A 110 22.88 21.12 10.04
N GLN A 111 21.67 21.47 9.67
CA GLN A 111 20.44 21.22 10.45
C GLN A 111 19.81 19.85 10.16
N ASN A 112 20.31 19.10 9.18
CA ASN A 112 19.85 17.75 8.84
C ASN A 112 18.32 17.63 8.58
N GLU A 113 17.63 18.74 8.33
CA GLU A 113 16.21 18.76 8.05
C GLU A 113 15.96 18.59 6.55
N ILE A 114 15.12 17.62 6.19
CA ILE A 114 14.69 17.40 4.81
C ILE A 114 13.52 18.35 4.55
N VAL A 115 13.82 19.46 3.86
CA VAL A 115 12.83 20.51 3.59
C VAL A 115 12.63 20.74 2.09
N ARG A 116 11.47 21.27 1.75
CA ARG A 116 11.20 21.85 0.44
C ARG A 116 11.08 23.37 0.57
N ASN A 117 12.06 24.07 0.01
CA ASN A 117 12.06 25.52 -0.02
C ASN A 117 11.17 26.02 -1.17
N THR A 118 10.20 26.86 -0.86
CA THR A 118 9.32 27.53 -1.80
C THR A 118 9.49 29.04 -1.71
N LYS A 119 8.89 29.80 -2.62
CA LYS A 119 8.91 31.27 -2.58
C LYS A 119 8.18 31.83 -1.35
N TRP A 120 7.33 31.05 -0.72
CA TRP A 120 6.49 31.46 0.41
C TRP A 120 6.94 30.89 1.76
N GLY A 121 8.03 30.11 1.78
CA GLY A 121 8.55 29.50 3.00
C GLY A 121 9.09 28.08 2.78
N SER A 122 9.57 27.48 3.84
CA SER A 122 10.09 26.11 3.87
C SER A 122 9.06 25.15 4.43
N ILE A 123 8.88 24.02 3.78
CA ILE A 123 7.96 22.95 4.17
C ILE A 123 8.80 21.78 4.68
N GLN A 124 8.53 21.32 5.90
CA GLN A 124 9.15 20.10 6.46
C GLN A 124 8.51 18.85 5.83
N ILE A 125 9.32 18.04 5.13
CA ILE A 125 8.82 16.87 4.39
C ILE A 125 8.49 15.70 5.32
N GLU A 126 9.15 15.62 6.49
CA GLU A 126 8.90 14.55 7.45
C GLU A 126 7.74 14.83 8.41
N ASP A 127 7.06 15.98 8.29
CA ASP A 127 5.85 16.27 9.06
C ASP A 127 4.67 15.45 8.52
N LYS A 128 4.16 14.55 9.36
CA LYS A 128 3.03 13.64 9.05
C LYS A 128 1.73 14.38 8.73
N ASN A 129 1.56 15.63 9.21
CA ASN A 129 0.37 16.42 8.95
C ASN A 129 0.37 17.02 7.53
N ILE A 130 1.55 17.13 6.94
CA ILE A 130 1.74 17.77 5.64
C ILE A 130 1.86 16.73 4.52
N CYS A 131 2.60 15.65 4.72
CA CYS A 131 2.76 14.63 3.70
C CYS A 131 3.09 13.25 4.28
N ASP A 132 2.85 12.23 3.47
CA ASP A 132 3.00 10.83 3.86
C ASP A 132 4.44 10.30 3.64
N PHE A 133 5.43 11.16 3.34
CA PHE A 133 6.80 10.75 2.98
C PHE A 133 7.47 9.89 4.04
N LYS A 134 7.36 10.28 5.32
CA LYS A 134 7.95 9.54 6.44
C LYS A 134 7.34 8.15 6.58
N ILE A 135 6.02 8.05 6.44
CA ILE A 135 5.29 6.77 6.49
C ILE A 135 5.73 5.89 5.33
N LEU A 136 5.75 6.42 4.11
CA LEU A 136 6.18 5.70 2.91
C LEU A 136 7.62 5.21 3.01
N LYS A 137 8.54 6.06 3.50
CA LYS A 137 9.95 5.70 3.74
C LYS A 137 10.09 4.51 4.68
N ASN A 138 9.39 4.56 5.82
CA ASN A 138 9.42 3.48 6.80
C ASN A 138 8.84 2.17 6.24
N ILE A 139 7.73 2.24 5.51
CA ILE A 139 7.12 1.07 4.87
C ILE A 139 8.09 0.40 3.90
N ILE A 140 8.73 1.18 3.02
CA ILE A 140 9.57 0.61 1.96
C ILE A 140 10.90 0.09 2.49
N PHE A 141 11.52 0.77 3.47
CA PHE A 141 12.89 0.47 3.89
C PHE A 141 13.01 -0.27 5.23
N GLU A 142 11.99 -0.20 6.09
CA GLU A 142 12.06 -0.72 7.45
C GLU A 142 11.00 -1.80 7.71
N THR A 143 9.73 -1.41 7.75
CA THR A 143 8.67 -2.27 8.31
C THR A 143 8.19 -3.37 7.37
N HIS A 144 8.02 -3.08 6.08
CA HIS A 144 7.39 -4.01 5.12
C HIS A 144 8.31 -4.43 3.97
N LEU A 145 9.62 -4.13 4.03
CA LEU A 145 10.58 -4.49 2.99
C LEU A 145 10.58 -6.00 2.70
N GLN A 146 10.60 -6.82 3.76
CA GLN A 146 10.62 -8.26 3.61
C GLN A 146 9.32 -8.77 2.98
N GLU A 147 8.19 -8.23 3.39
CA GLU A 147 6.88 -8.57 2.86
C GLU A 147 6.74 -8.28 1.36
N PHE A 148 7.26 -7.13 0.90
CA PHE A 148 7.32 -6.84 -0.54
C PHE A 148 8.14 -7.88 -1.32
N LYS A 149 9.27 -8.35 -0.74
CA LYS A 149 10.11 -9.38 -1.36
C LYS A 149 9.39 -10.72 -1.41
N ASP A 150 8.80 -11.14 -0.29
CA ASP A 150 8.11 -12.42 -0.17
C ASP A 150 6.93 -12.49 -1.16
N VAL A 151 6.08 -11.47 -1.20
CA VAL A 151 4.97 -11.40 -2.17
C VAL A 151 5.49 -11.42 -3.61
N THR A 152 6.61 -10.75 -3.90
CA THR A 152 7.20 -10.77 -5.25
C THR A 152 7.67 -12.16 -5.65
N VAL A 153 8.37 -12.86 -4.76
CA VAL A 153 8.99 -14.17 -5.04
C VAL A 153 7.95 -15.29 -4.98
N GLU A 154 7.20 -15.37 -3.90
CA GLU A 154 6.32 -16.50 -3.62
C GLU A 154 5.00 -16.47 -4.39
N LYS A 155 4.46 -15.27 -4.63
CA LYS A 155 3.17 -15.13 -5.33
C LYS A 155 3.33 -14.71 -6.78
N ILE A 156 3.97 -13.57 -7.04
CA ILE A 156 4.00 -12.97 -8.39
C ILE A 156 4.91 -13.77 -9.32
N TYR A 157 6.12 -14.11 -8.87
CA TYR A 157 7.07 -14.86 -9.68
C TYR A 157 6.61 -16.30 -9.90
N GLU A 158 6.12 -17.01 -8.87
CA GLU A 158 5.63 -18.36 -9.01
C GLU A 158 4.44 -18.45 -9.97
N LYS A 159 3.49 -17.52 -9.87
CA LYS A 159 2.39 -17.43 -10.83
C LYS A 159 2.90 -17.25 -12.26
N PHE A 160 3.87 -16.35 -12.46
CA PHE A 160 4.49 -16.17 -13.76
C PHE A 160 5.17 -17.44 -14.27
N ARG A 161 5.93 -18.13 -13.41
CA ARG A 161 6.63 -19.37 -13.74
C ARG A 161 5.65 -20.46 -14.20
N VAL A 162 4.58 -20.66 -13.46
CA VAL A 162 3.53 -21.62 -13.82
C VAL A 162 2.89 -21.28 -15.16
N GLU A 163 2.54 -20.00 -15.40
CA GLU A 163 2.00 -19.53 -16.68
C GLU A 163 2.94 -19.80 -17.86
N GLN A 164 4.26 -19.71 -17.68
CA GLN A 164 5.23 -20.01 -18.73
C GLN A 164 5.37 -21.51 -18.99
N LEU A 165 5.31 -22.34 -17.95
CA LEU A 165 5.39 -23.80 -18.08
C LEU A 165 4.17 -24.40 -18.78
N ILE A 166 2.99 -23.82 -18.58
CA ILE A 166 1.75 -24.29 -19.23
C ILE A 166 1.72 -23.89 -20.73
N LYS A 167 2.43 -22.83 -21.12
CA LYS A 167 2.47 -22.35 -22.50
C LYS A 167 3.44 -23.12 -23.41
N ASN A 168 4.35 -23.90 -22.84
CA ASN A 168 5.29 -24.78 -23.54
C ASN A 168 4.75 -26.22 -23.56
#